data_a14355c0bfafb3a995a462f83533e8a7
#
_entry.id   a14355c0bfafb3a995a462f83533e8a7
#
_cell.length_a   1.000
_cell.length_b   1.000
_cell.length_c   1.000
_cell.angle_alpha   90.00
_cell.angle_beta   90.00
_cell.angle_gamma   90.00
#
_symmetry.space_group_name_H-M   'P 1'
#
loop_
_entity.id
_entity.type
_entity.pdbx_description
1 polymer ?
#
loop_
_entity_poly.entity_id
_entity_poly.type
_entity_poly.pdbx_seq_one_letter_code
_entity_poly.pdbx_strand_id
1 'polypeptide(L)'
;MKKSKFIVLLLLFCLQPGFLAAQRAEAIRKDVLNPRLDKVLVVAHRGNWSIAPENSVAAIDSAIQMKVDIVEIDIRKTKDGQLVLMHDDTIDRTTNGTGKVKDKTLAEIKQLRLKDKDGRLTEHTVPTLEEALLAAKGQIMVNLDKAYNIFDDVYAILEKTGTADLVIMKGGHPVETVKRE
;
A
#
# COMPACT_ATOMS: atom_id res chain seq x y z
N MET A 1 20.17 -25.14 -57.81
CA MET A 1 19.79 -25.50 -56.44
C MET A 1 19.91 -24.27 -55.54
N LYS A 2 18.78 -23.62 -55.24
CA LYS A 2 18.73 -22.42 -54.34
C LYS A 2 18.59 -22.91 -52.88
N LYS A 3 19.61 -22.64 -52.07
CA LYS A 3 19.57 -22.91 -50.60
C LYS A 3 18.72 -21.81 -49.93
N SER A 4 17.52 -22.16 -49.49
CA SER A 4 16.69 -21.30 -48.64
C SER A 4 17.33 -21.19 -47.26
N LYS A 5 17.68 -19.96 -46.84
CA LYS A 5 18.11 -19.67 -45.47
C LYS A 5 16.86 -19.44 -44.63
N PHE A 6 16.52 -20.39 -43.80
CA PHE A 6 15.53 -20.20 -42.74
C PHE A 6 16.15 -19.27 -41.67
N ILE A 7 15.65 -18.05 -41.56
CA ILE A 7 15.95 -17.14 -40.42
C ILE A 7 14.97 -17.53 -39.32
N VAL A 8 15.47 -18.23 -38.29
CA VAL A 8 14.73 -18.46 -37.04
C VAL A 8 14.82 -17.18 -36.25
N LEU A 9 13.75 -16.38 -36.27
CA LEU A 9 13.61 -15.17 -35.41
C LEU A 9 13.28 -15.66 -33.99
N LEU A 10 14.29 -15.75 -33.14
CA LEU A 10 14.11 -16.02 -31.69
C LEU A 10 13.54 -14.76 -31.05
N LEU A 11 12.21 -14.70 -30.88
CA LEU A 11 11.56 -13.69 -30.05
C LEU A 11 11.93 -13.93 -28.57
N LEU A 12 13.00 -13.31 -28.10
CA LEU A 12 13.29 -13.16 -26.68
C LEU A 12 12.20 -12.25 -26.09
N PHE A 13 11.15 -12.87 -25.53
CA PHE A 13 10.20 -12.19 -24.66
C PHE A 13 10.95 -11.84 -23.36
N CYS A 14 11.58 -10.65 -23.33
CA CYS A 14 12.04 -10.08 -22.08
C CYS A 14 10.81 -9.83 -21.21
N LEU A 15 10.52 -10.76 -20.30
CA LEU A 15 9.52 -10.56 -19.23
C LEU A 15 9.93 -9.33 -18.45
N GLN A 16 9.26 -8.20 -18.69
CA GLN A 16 9.48 -6.95 -17.96
C GLN A 16 9.18 -7.21 -16.47
N PRO A 17 10.05 -6.79 -15.54
CA PRO A 17 9.81 -7.01 -14.10
C PRO A 17 8.45 -6.49 -13.62
N GLY A 18 7.93 -5.41 -14.21
CA GLY A 18 6.59 -4.90 -13.93
C GLY A 18 5.45 -5.84 -14.33
N PHE A 19 5.62 -6.68 -15.35
CA PHE A 19 4.60 -7.67 -15.73
C PHE A 19 4.49 -8.80 -14.70
N LEU A 20 5.61 -9.27 -14.16
CA LEU A 20 5.64 -10.29 -13.10
C LEU A 20 5.06 -9.75 -11.78
N ALA A 21 5.34 -8.48 -11.45
CA ALA A 21 4.78 -7.82 -10.27
C ALA A 21 3.24 -7.72 -10.36
N ALA A 22 2.71 -7.23 -11.49
CA ALA A 22 1.27 -7.13 -11.71
C ALA A 22 0.56 -8.49 -11.57
N GLN A 23 1.20 -9.58 -11.98
CA GLN A 23 0.67 -10.93 -11.83
C GLN A 23 0.60 -11.39 -10.37
N ARG A 24 1.54 -10.95 -9.52
CA ARG A 24 1.57 -11.36 -8.11
C ARG A 24 0.39 -10.80 -7.32
N ALA A 25 0.15 -9.50 -7.37
CA ALA A 25 -0.97 -8.87 -6.65
C ALA A 25 -2.32 -9.44 -7.12
N GLU A 26 -2.49 -9.69 -8.42
CA GLU A 26 -3.70 -10.29 -8.96
C GLU A 26 -3.88 -11.77 -8.53
N ALA A 27 -2.80 -12.52 -8.38
CA ALA A 27 -2.86 -13.88 -7.82
C ALA A 27 -3.33 -13.86 -6.35
N ILE A 28 -2.80 -12.92 -5.54
CA ILE A 28 -3.24 -12.74 -4.15
C ILE A 28 -4.72 -12.33 -4.10
N ARG A 29 -5.15 -11.41 -4.97
CA ARG A 29 -6.56 -11.01 -5.07
C ARG A 29 -7.48 -12.20 -5.34
N LYS A 30 -7.12 -13.08 -6.26
CA LYS A 30 -7.88 -14.32 -6.54
C LYS A 30 -7.95 -15.23 -5.31
N ASP A 31 -6.86 -15.34 -4.57
CA ASP A 31 -6.82 -16.10 -3.32
C ASP A 31 -7.75 -15.50 -2.27
N VAL A 32 -7.72 -14.18 -2.05
CA VAL A 32 -8.61 -13.46 -1.11
C VAL A 32 -10.08 -13.67 -1.46
N LEU A 33 -10.43 -13.70 -2.74
CA LEU A 33 -11.80 -13.89 -3.22
C LEU A 33 -12.24 -15.36 -3.26
N ASN A 34 -11.35 -16.30 -3.00
CA ASN A 34 -11.65 -17.73 -3.08
C ASN A 34 -12.19 -18.26 -1.74
N PRO A 35 -13.49 -18.58 -1.62
CA PRO A 35 -14.09 -19.11 -0.38
C PRO A 35 -13.62 -20.52 -0.01
N ARG A 36 -12.88 -21.19 -0.91
CA ARG A 36 -12.33 -22.55 -0.71
C ARG A 36 -10.81 -22.54 -0.63
N LEU A 37 -10.21 -21.38 -0.31
CA LEU A 37 -8.77 -21.26 -0.21
C LEU A 37 -8.24 -22.14 0.93
N ASP A 38 -7.33 -23.06 0.59
CA ASP A 38 -6.64 -23.93 1.55
C ASP A 38 -5.19 -23.45 1.77
N LYS A 39 -5.06 -22.19 2.15
CA LYS A 39 -3.79 -21.62 2.63
C LYS A 39 -4.04 -20.42 3.55
N VAL A 40 -3.06 -20.13 4.41
CA VAL A 40 -3.07 -18.92 5.25
C VAL A 40 -2.53 -17.75 4.44
N LEU A 41 -3.29 -16.65 4.39
CA LEU A 41 -2.81 -15.37 3.87
C LEU A 41 -2.15 -14.59 5.00
N VAL A 42 -0.95 -14.09 4.76
CA VAL A 42 -0.15 -13.36 5.74
C VAL A 42 -0.34 -11.85 5.53
N VAL A 43 -0.68 -11.15 6.61
CA VAL A 43 -0.85 -9.70 6.63
C VAL A 43 0.27 -9.05 7.44
N ALA A 44 1.02 -8.13 6.84
CA ALA A 44 1.98 -7.30 7.53
C ALA A 44 1.29 -6.06 8.10
N HIS A 45 1.08 -6.02 9.42
CA HIS A 45 0.44 -4.92 10.14
C HIS A 45 1.35 -3.68 10.13
N ARG A 46 0.88 -2.58 9.53
CA ARG A 46 1.63 -1.33 9.28
C ARG A 46 2.93 -1.52 8.48
N GLY A 47 2.96 -2.55 7.62
CA GLY A 47 4.15 -2.99 6.92
C GLY A 47 5.11 -3.81 7.79
N ASN A 48 6.35 -4.04 7.32
CA ASN A 48 7.37 -4.70 8.12
C ASN A 48 8.09 -3.70 9.04
N TRP A 49 7.41 -3.28 10.09
CA TRP A 49 7.94 -2.30 11.06
C TRP A 49 9.05 -2.83 11.97
N SER A 50 9.40 -4.11 11.86
CA SER A 50 10.57 -4.65 12.57
C SER A 50 11.90 -4.16 11.98
N ILE A 51 11.90 -3.74 10.71
CA ILE A 51 13.08 -3.31 9.95
C ILE A 51 13.01 -1.84 9.57
N ALA A 52 11.80 -1.32 9.27
CA ALA A 52 11.59 0.06 8.85
C ALA A 52 10.48 0.73 9.69
N PRO A 53 10.36 2.07 9.72
CA PRO A 53 9.29 2.74 10.45
C PRO A 53 7.89 2.25 10.04
N GLU A 54 6.99 2.06 11.00
CA GLU A 54 5.60 1.69 10.71
C GLU A 54 4.94 2.71 9.76
N ASN A 55 4.00 2.25 8.93
CA ASN A 55 3.27 3.10 7.99
C ASN A 55 4.21 3.93 7.07
N SER A 56 5.33 3.36 6.65
CA SER A 56 6.27 3.96 5.69
C SER A 56 6.33 3.17 4.39
N VAL A 57 6.75 3.83 3.31
CA VAL A 57 7.03 3.14 2.03
C VAL A 57 8.10 2.06 2.23
N ALA A 58 9.14 2.34 3.02
CA ALA A 58 10.18 1.36 3.32
C ALA A 58 9.65 0.10 4.03
N ALA A 59 8.64 0.23 4.92
CA ALA A 59 8.01 -0.91 5.57
C ALA A 59 7.14 -1.70 4.58
N ILE A 60 6.50 -1.04 3.61
CA ILE A 60 5.78 -1.68 2.51
C ILE A 60 6.75 -2.45 1.62
N ASP A 61 7.84 -1.83 1.18
CA ASP A 61 8.86 -2.47 0.34
C ASP A 61 9.48 -3.69 1.03
N SER A 62 9.74 -3.58 2.33
CA SER A 62 10.24 -4.70 3.12
C SER A 62 9.21 -5.85 3.22
N ALA A 63 7.91 -5.54 3.37
CA ALA A 63 6.85 -6.55 3.35
C ALA A 63 6.76 -7.25 1.98
N ILE A 64 6.93 -6.51 0.88
CA ILE A 64 6.98 -7.06 -0.48
C ILE A 64 8.18 -8.02 -0.63
N GLN A 65 9.36 -7.63 -0.16
CA GLN A 65 10.57 -8.47 -0.19
C GLN A 65 10.41 -9.76 0.62
N MET A 66 9.70 -9.71 1.74
CA MET A 66 9.34 -10.88 2.54
C MET A 66 8.27 -11.75 1.88
N LYS A 67 7.70 -11.31 0.77
CA LYS A 67 6.65 -12.02 0.01
C LYS A 67 5.38 -12.29 0.84
N VAL A 68 5.03 -11.42 1.80
CA VAL A 68 3.74 -11.48 2.46
C VAL A 68 2.61 -11.13 1.47
N ASP A 69 1.40 -11.60 1.73
CA ASP A 69 0.31 -11.49 0.76
C ASP A 69 -0.35 -10.10 0.79
N ILE A 70 -0.49 -9.53 1.98
CA ILE A 70 -1.21 -8.27 2.21
C ILE A 70 -0.38 -7.37 3.12
N VAL A 71 -0.32 -6.08 2.82
CA VAL A 71 0.14 -5.06 3.77
C VAL A 71 -1.05 -4.29 4.31
N GLU A 72 -1.14 -4.17 5.63
CA GLU A 72 -2.13 -3.30 6.25
C GLU A 72 -1.48 -1.95 6.56
N ILE A 73 -2.21 -0.85 6.32
CA ILE A 73 -1.78 0.52 6.57
C ILE A 73 -2.93 1.38 7.08
N ASP A 74 -2.61 2.35 7.94
CA ASP A 74 -3.57 3.27 8.55
C ASP A 74 -3.58 4.62 7.86
N ILE A 75 -4.77 5.22 7.72
CA ILE A 75 -4.96 6.49 7.03
C ILE A 75 -5.44 7.58 7.97
N ARG A 76 -4.88 8.79 7.81
CA ARG A 76 -5.35 10.02 8.44
C ARG A 76 -5.46 11.14 7.41
N LYS A 77 -6.39 12.07 7.65
CA LYS A 77 -6.60 13.25 6.83
C LYS A 77 -5.92 14.46 7.48
N THR A 78 -5.14 15.18 6.70
CA THR A 78 -4.47 16.43 7.10
C THR A 78 -5.42 17.60 7.11
N LYS A 79 -4.97 18.76 7.62
CA LYS A 79 -5.72 20.02 7.65
C LYS A 79 -6.18 20.48 6.24
N ASP A 80 -5.34 20.28 5.24
CA ASP A 80 -5.58 20.62 3.84
C ASP A 80 -6.18 19.47 3.03
N GLY A 81 -6.74 18.45 3.71
CA GLY A 81 -7.51 17.38 3.09
C GLY A 81 -6.70 16.26 2.45
N GLN A 82 -5.38 16.26 2.57
CA GLN A 82 -4.54 15.21 2.01
C GLN A 82 -4.56 13.95 2.90
N LEU A 83 -4.47 12.77 2.27
CA LEU A 83 -4.42 11.50 2.99
C LEU A 83 -2.98 11.05 3.19
N VAL A 84 -2.61 10.81 4.44
CA VAL A 84 -1.26 10.37 4.86
C VAL A 84 -1.34 9.08 5.67
N LEU A 85 -0.25 8.33 5.70
CA LEU A 85 -0.16 7.12 6.51
C LEU A 85 0.22 7.48 7.94
N MET A 86 -0.69 7.20 8.88
CA MET A 86 -0.46 7.42 10.31
C MET A 86 -1.48 6.61 11.13
N HIS A 87 -1.01 5.87 12.13
CA HIS A 87 -1.92 5.13 13.01
C HIS A 87 -2.62 6.06 14.01
N ASP A 88 -1.86 6.85 14.74
CA ASP A 88 -2.37 7.69 15.82
C ASP A 88 -3.03 8.97 15.27
N ASP A 89 -3.87 9.60 16.06
CA ASP A 89 -4.40 10.93 15.73
C ASP A 89 -3.33 12.02 15.81
N THR A 90 -2.22 11.75 16.52
CA THR A 90 -1.08 12.65 16.70
C THR A 90 0.18 12.07 16.04
N ILE A 91 1.13 12.94 15.73
CA ILE A 91 2.40 12.59 15.09
C ILE A 91 3.52 12.28 16.08
N ASP A 92 3.28 12.42 17.37
CA ASP A 92 4.29 12.49 18.45
C ASP A 92 5.09 11.20 18.60
N ARG A 93 4.41 10.06 18.56
CA ARG A 93 5.03 8.76 18.80
C ARG A 93 5.98 8.36 17.65
N THR A 94 5.55 8.53 16.42
CA THR A 94 6.23 7.98 15.24
C THR A 94 7.04 9.01 14.46
N THR A 95 7.03 10.29 14.87
CA THR A 95 7.82 11.34 14.18
C THR A 95 8.60 12.22 15.16
N ASN A 96 9.44 13.12 14.64
CA ASN A 96 10.11 14.19 15.40
C ASN A 96 9.23 15.44 15.61
N GLY A 97 7.96 15.41 15.17
CA GLY A 97 7.01 16.50 15.40
C GLY A 97 6.08 16.23 16.58
N THR A 98 5.18 17.19 16.85
CA THR A 98 4.15 17.10 17.89
C THR A 98 2.81 17.65 17.41
N GLY A 99 1.71 17.14 17.99
CA GLY A 99 0.34 17.60 17.72
C GLY A 99 -0.46 16.68 16.79
N LYS A 100 -1.68 17.11 16.47
CA LYS A 100 -2.61 16.27 15.70
C LYS A 100 -2.35 16.37 14.21
N VAL A 101 -2.51 15.25 13.50
CA VAL A 101 -2.42 15.18 12.03
C VAL A 101 -3.38 16.16 11.37
N LYS A 102 -4.63 16.21 11.84
CA LYS A 102 -5.69 17.08 11.28
C LYS A 102 -5.44 18.59 11.42
N ASP A 103 -4.50 18.99 12.27
CA ASP A 103 -4.16 20.39 12.51
C ASP A 103 -2.94 20.84 11.68
N LYS A 104 -2.34 19.94 10.90
CA LYS A 104 -1.17 20.15 10.05
C LYS A 104 -1.47 19.96 8.58
N THR A 105 -0.86 20.79 7.74
CA THR A 105 -0.88 20.63 6.28
C THR A 105 0.05 19.50 5.84
N LEU A 106 -0.16 18.97 4.62
CA LEU A 106 0.76 17.99 4.04
C LEU A 106 2.20 18.52 3.99
N ALA A 107 2.37 19.79 3.62
CA ALA A 107 3.70 20.42 3.55
C ALA A 107 4.44 20.38 4.90
N GLU A 108 3.73 20.64 6.01
CA GLU A 108 4.29 20.54 7.36
C GLU A 108 4.62 19.08 7.73
N ILE A 109 3.74 18.14 7.41
CA ILE A 109 3.95 16.70 7.69
C ILE A 109 5.15 16.15 6.90
N LYS A 110 5.34 16.57 5.66
CA LYS A 110 6.47 16.12 4.81
C LYS A 110 7.85 16.59 5.31
N GLN A 111 7.92 17.57 6.20
CA GLN A 111 9.17 17.99 6.84
C GLN A 111 9.58 17.05 7.99
N LEU A 112 8.67 16.20 8.46
CA LEU A 112 8.91 15.32 9.59
C LEU A 112 9.68 14.06 9.17
N ARG A 113 10.50 13.56 10.10
CA ARG A 113 11.18 12.28 9.97
C ARG A 113 10.50 11.24 10.84
N LEU A 114 10.34 10.04 10.30
CA LEU A 114 9.78 8.91 11.02
C LEU A 114 10.82 8.32 11.99
N LYS A 115 10.32 7.81 13.10
CA LYS A 115 11.09 7.02 14.07
C LYS A 115 10.93 5.52 13.77
N ASP A 116 12.00 4.78 13.99
CA ASP A 116 11.97 3.31 14.00
C ASP A 116 11.28 2.77 15.28
N LYS A 117 11.20 1.44 15.40
CA LYS A 117 10.61 0.76 16.56
C LYS A 117 11.30 1.04 17.89
N ASP A 118 12.54 1.49 17.85
CA ASP A 118 13.35 1.83 19.03
C ASP A 118 13.29 3.35 19.35
N GLY A 119 12.50 4.12 18.60
CA GLY A 119 12.32 5.56 18.75
C GLY A 119 13.44 6.41 18.15
N ARG A 120 14.36 5.81 17.35
CA ARG A 120 15.43 6.54 16.67
C ARG A 120 14.92 7.16 15.39
N LEU A 121 15.31 8.41 15.13
CA LEU A 121 14.99 9.07 13.87
C LEU A 121 15.67 8.39 12.68
N THR A 122 14.90 8.28 11.60
CA THR A 122 15.37 7.73 10.32
C THR A 122 15.34 8.79 9.22
N GLU A 123 15.82 8.46 8.03
CA GLU A 123 15.72 9.32 6.84
C GLU A 123 14.31 9.27 6.19
N HIS A 124 13.43 8.39 6.64
CA HIS A 124 12.11 8.24 6.06
C HIS A 124 11.14 9.33 6.53
N THR A 125 10.26 9.75 5.62
CA THR A 125 9.20 10.72 5.87
C THR A 125 7.83 10.06 5.89
N VAL A 126 6.82 10.76 6.42
CA VAL A 126 5.43 10.30 6.39
C VAL A 126 4.95 10.26 4.93
N PRO A 127 4.52 9.10 4.40
CA PRO A 127 4.03 9.01 3.04
C PRO A 127 2.58 9.46 2.92
N THR A 128 2.20 9.91 1.73
CA THR A 128 0.80 10.02 1.34
C THR A 128 0.22 8.64 1.01
N LEU A 129 -1.11 8.52 1.01
CA LEU A 129 -1.78 7.31 0.53
C LEU A 129 -1.39 7.00 -0.92
N GLU A 130 -1.32 8.03 -1.78
CA GLU A 130 -0.91 7.86 -3.18
C GLU A 130 0.48 7.23 -3.31
N GLU A 131 1.47 7.74 -2.58
CA GLU A 131 2.84 7.20 -2.58
C GLU A 131 2.86 5.74 -2.12
N ALA A 132 2.12 5.41 -1.08
CA ALA A 132 2.02 4.05 -0.55
C ALA A 132 1.37 3.07 -1.54
N LEU A 133 0.27 3.48 -2.17
CA LEU A 133 -0.44 2.67 -3.16
C LEU A 133 0.41 2.43 -4.41
N LEU A 134 1.14 3.43 -4.88
CA LEU A 134 2.05 3.29 -6.01
C LEU A 134 3.21 2.35 -5.70
N ALA A 135 3.76 2.38 -4.48
CA ALA A 135 4.79 1.43 -4.04
C ALA A 135 4.27 -0.02 -3.98
N ALA A 136 3.03 -0.21 -3.51
CA ALA A 136 2.41 -1.53 -3.40
C ALA A 136 1.92 -2.09 -4.75
N LYS A 137 1.64 -1.20 -5.73
CA LYS A 137 0.94 -1.54 -6.97
C LYS A 137 1.56 -2.73 -7.71
N GLY A 138 0.70 -3.72 -7.98
CA GLY A 138 1.07 -4.93 -8.70
C GLY A 138 1.86 -5.96 -7.88
N GLN A 139 2.39 -5.60 -6.71
CA GLN A 139 3.29 -6.44 -5.94
C GLN A 139 2.64 -7.11 -4.72
N ILE A 140 1.72 -6.39 -4.06
CA ILE A 140 1.08 -6.84 -2.82
C ILE A 140 -0.33 -6.24 -2.75
N MET A 141 -1.28 -6.91 -2.10
CA MET A 141 -2.57 -6.29 -1.79
C MET A 141 -2.45 -5.38 -0.57
N VAL A 142 -3.32 -4.40 -0.48
CA VAL A 142 -3.33 -3.42 0.61
C VAL A 142 -4.65 -3.52 1.39
N ASN A 143 -4.56 -3.61 2.71
CA ASN A 143 -5.70 -3.44 3.62
C ASN A 143 -5.64 -2.04 4.24
N LEU A 144 -6.65 -1.22 3.95
CA LEU A 144 -6.74 0.16 4.45
C LEU A 144 -7.58 0.20 5.73
N ASP A 145 -6.95 0.52 6.86
CA ASP A 145 -7.65 0.80 8.10
C ASP A 145 -8.02 2.30 8.20
N LYS A 146 -9.12 2.59 8.91
CA LYS A 146 -9.68 3.94 9.12
C LYS A 146 -10.14 4.66 7.84
N ALA A 147 -10.24 3.94 6.73
CA ALA A 147 -10.56 4.47 5.41
C ALA A 147 -12.07 4.68 5.16
N TYR A 148 -12.92 3.85 5.75
CA TYR A 148 -14.34 3.81 5.40
C TYR A 148 -15.08 5.14 5.65
N ASN A 149 -14.77 5.85 6.74
CA ASN A 149 -15.43 7.13 7.06
C ASN A 149 -15.00 8.30 6.14
N ILE A 150 -14.02 8.08 5.28
CA ILE A 150 -13.49 9.02 4.28
C ILE A 150 -13.43 8.35 2.91
N PHE A 151 -14.44 7.51 2.62
CA PHE A 151 -14.48 6.63 1.45
C PHE A 151 -14.24 7.39 0.14
N ASP A 152 -14.97 8.49 -0.09
CA ASP A 152 -14.89 9.24 -1.35
C ASP A 152 -13.47 9.79 -1.61
N ASP A 153 -12.81 10.33 -0.57
CA ASP A 153 -11.44 10.82 -0.67
C ASP A 153 -10.46 9.68 -1.00
N VAL A 154 -10.65 8.52 -0.36
CA VAL A 154 -9.82 7.32 -0.60
C VAL A 154 -10.07 6.79 -2.00
N TYR A 155 -11.34 6.65 -2.40
CA TYR A 155 -11.72 6.09 -3.70
C TYR A 155 -11.15 6.91 -4.86
N ALA A 156 -11.20 8.25 -4.77
CA ALA A 156 -10.58 9.13 -5.76
C ALA A 156 -9.08 8.85 -5.97
N ILE A 157 -8.35 8.51 -4.88
CA ILE A 157 -6.93 8.15 -4.98
C ILE A 157 -6.76 6.74 -5.56
N LEU A 158 -7.64 5.79 -5.21
CA LEU A 158 -7.62 4.43 -5.77
C LEU A 158 -7.85 4.46 -7.29
N GLU A 159 -8.79 5.27 -7.78
CA GLU A 159 -9.01 5.46 -9.21
C GLU A 159 -7.80 6.11 -9.89
N LYS A 160 -7.29 7.21 -9.31
CA LYS A 160 -6.10 7.91 -9.82
C LYS A 160 -4.89 6.99 -9.96
N THR A 161 -4.67 6.11 -8.98
CA THR A 161 -3.54 5.18 -8.97
C THR A 161 -3.80 3.89 -9.75
N GLY A 162 -5.07 3.59 -10.07
CA GLY A 162 -5.50 2.33 -10.68
C GLY A 162 -5.22 1.14 -9.77
N THR A 163 -5.59 1.25 -8.47
CA THR A 163 -5.35 0.21 -7.44
C THR A 163 -6.63 -0.26 -6.75
N ALA A 164 -7.81 0.17 -7.19
CA ALA A 164 -9.09 -0.17 -6.55
C ALA A 164 -9.29 -1.68 -6.37
N ASP A 165 -8.94 -2.48 -7.38
CA ASP A 165 -9.06 -3.94 -7.34
C ASP A 165 -8.05 -4.64 -6.41
N LEU A 166 -7.04 -3.93 -5.91
CA LEU A 166 -5.96 -4.47 -5.08
C LEU A 166 -6.07 -4.05 -3.61
N VAL A 167 -7.19 -3.42 -3.24
CA VAL A 167 -7.40 -2.87 -1.91
C VAL A 167 -8.57 -3.56 -1.21
N ILE A 168 -8.38 -3.83 0.07
CA ILE A 168 -9.41 -4.22 1.02
C ILE A 168 -9.63 -3.02 1.94
N MET A 169 -10.88 -2.59 2.09
CA MET A 169 -11.22 -1.49 2.99
C MET A 169 -11.96 -2.02 4.21
N LYS A 170 -11.40 -1.76 5.39
CA LYS A 170 -12.00 -2.18 6.65
C LYS A 170 -13.03 -1.15 7.09
N GLY A 171 -14.27 -1.59 7.27
CA GLY A 171 -15.39 -0.78 7.76
C GLY A 171 -16.08 -1.40 8.96
N GLY A 172 -16.75 -0.57 9.76
CA GLY A 172 -17.57 -0.99 10.90
C GLY A 172 -19.07 -1.09 10.61
N HIS A 173 -19.48 -0.93 9.34
CA HIS A 173 -20.89 -0.93 8.95
C HIS A 173 -21.42 -2.33 8.68
N PRO A 174 -22.74 -2.57 8.90
CA PRO A 174 -23.38 -3.82 8.50
C PRO A 174 -23.20 -4.09 7.00
N VAL A 175 -23.08 -5.39 6.65
CA VAL A 175 -22.89 -5.83 5.25
C VAL A 175 -24.00 -5.31 4.32
N GLU A 176 -25.24 -5.22 4.81
CA GLU A 176 -26.39 -4.71 4.07
C GLU A 176 -26.25 -3.24 3.73
N THR A 177 -25.60 -2.45 4.57
CA THR A 177 -25.29 -1.03 4.28
C THR A 177 -24.26 -0.92 3.17
N VAL A 178 -23.15 -1.67 3.29
CA VAL A 178 -22.05 -1.67 2.30
C VAL A 178 -22.50 -2.15 0.91
N LYS A 179 -23.46 -3.09 0.83
CA LYS A 179 -23.98 -3.58 -0.46
C LYS A 179 -24.92 -2.60 -1.20
N ARG A 180 -25.34 -1.52 -0.56
CA ARG A 180 -26.24 -0.52 -1.16
C ARG A 180 -25.52 0.70 -1.73
N GLU A 181 -24.25 0.87 -1.43
CA GLU A 181 -23.36 1.93 -1.91
C GLU A 181 -22.50 1.43 -3.09
#